data_9308f1e6d4fb05f3a5d7998866ee5c98
#
_entry.id   9308f1e6d4fb05f3a5d7998866ee5c98
#
_cell.length_a   1.000
_cell.length_b   1.000
_cell.length_c   1.000
_cell.angle_alpha   90.00
_cell.angle_beta   90.00
_cell.angle_gamma   90.00
#
_symmetry.space_group_name_H-M   'P 1'
#
loop_
_entity.id
_entity.type
_entity.pdbx_description
1 polymer ?
#
loop_
_entity_poly.entity_id
_entity_poly.type
_entity_poly.pdbx_seq_one_letter_code
_entity_poly.pdbx_strand_id
1 'polypeptide(L)'
;MWAYESVFYQIYPIGFCGAPRVNDGAIVPRIRKVADWAEHIAKLGCNAVYFSPIFESDSHGYDTRDFRKVDCRLGTNKDFAAVCETLHENGIKVVLDGVFNHVGRGFWAFRDVQEKKWDSPYKDWFHIAFDGNSNYNDGFWYEGWEGHYELVKLNLKNPAVVQHIFDCIRLWVEEFDIDGLRLDVAYCLDKDFIRQLRSFCDSLGRDFFLVGELLHGDYNQFVGDQMLHSCTNYECYKGLYSSMNSLNLFEITHSLLRQFGPENWTLYRGKHLLDFVTTTMSPASPPSCKTPSTCRSSMRCSSACRASRAYITAANGAPRAKSIRATTRCARRLTSRSGTI
;
A
#
# COMPACT_ATOMS: atom_id res chain seq x y z
N MET A 1 -7.40 -17.11 3.69
CA MET A 1 -6.55 -15.85 3.51
C MET A 1 -6.52 -15.12 4.83
N TRP A 2 -5.36 -15.07 5.48
CA TRP A 2 -5.16 -14.45 6.79
C TRP A 2 -5.57 -12.96 6.83
N ALA A 3 -5.36 -12.24 5.72
CA ALA A 3 -5.60 -10.80 5.66
C ALA A 3 -7.07 -10.39 5.83
N TYR A 4 -8.02 -11.29 5.53
CA TYR A 4 -9.44 -10.99 5.67
C TYR A 4 -9.88 -10.78 7.13
N GLU A 5 -9.07 -11.26 8.06
CA GLU A 5 -9.30 -11.10 9.49
C GLU A 5 -8.28 -10.19 10.17
N SER A 6 -7.49 -9.46 9.40
CA SER A 6 -6.40 -8.64 9.92
C SER A 6 -6.78 -7.19 10.10
N VAL A 7 -6.15 -6.56 11.09
CA VAL A 7 -6.13 -5.11 11.28
C VAL A 7 -4.74 -4.62 10.93
N PHE A 8 -4.67 -3.74 9.95
CA PHE A 8 -3.41 -3.24 9.40
C PHE A 8 -2.96 -1.95 10.08
N TYR A 9 -1.66 -1.86 10.34
CA TYR A 9 -0.97 -0.64 10.73
C TYR A 9 -0.09 -0.19 9.58
N GLN A 10 -0.32 1.01 9.04
CA GLN A 10 0.50 1.54 7.95
C GLN A 10 1.68 2.34 8.47
N ILE A 11 2.86 2.11 7.89
CA ILE A 11 4.08 2.88 8.15
C ILE A 11 4.60 3.46 6.84
N TYR A 12 4.79 4.79 6.78
CA TYR A 12 5.60 5.43 5.77
C TYR A 12 7.03 5.59 6.29
N PRO A 13 7.98 4.72 5.88
CA PRO A 13 9.25 4.57 6.58
C PRO A 13 10.13 5.81 6.58
N ILE A 14 10.27 6.50 5.42
CA ILE A 14 11.10 7.69 5.29
C ILE A 14 10.70 8.73 6.32
N GLY A 15 9.42 9.02 6.44
CA GLY A 15 8.93 9.97 7.42
C GLY A 15 8.92 9.43 8.84
N PHE A 16 8.42 8.20 9.06
CA PHE A 16 8.33 7.58 10.39
C PHE A 16 9.70 7.45 11.06
N CYS A 17 10.72 7.06 10.30
CA CYS A 17 12.08 6.87 10.79
C CYS A 17 12.88 8.18 10.82
N GLY A 18 12.34 9.29 10.35
CA GLY A 18 13.03 10.58 10.30
C GLY A 18 14.19 10.62 9.30
N ALA A 19 14.07 9.89 8.19
CA ALA A 19 15.03 9.89 7.11
C ALA A 19 14.97 11.22 6.32
N PRO A 20 16.07 11.70 5.73
CA PRO A 20 16.06 12.90 4.90
C PRO A 20 15.18 12.69 3.67
N ARG A 21 14.52 13.77 3.20
CA ARG A 21 13.63 13.72 2.05
C ARG A 21 14.34 13.35 0.76
N VAL A 22 15.52 13.91 0.55
CA VAL A 22 16.37 13.63 -0.62
C VAL A 22 17.39 12.58 -0.23
N ASN A 23 17.60 11.61 -1.11
CA ASN A 23 18.58 10.56 -0.90
C ASN A 23 20.00 11.15 -0.97
N ASP A 24 20.69 11.11 0.16
CA ASP A 24 22.04 11.61 0.34
C ASP A 24 23.13 10.54 0.20
N GLY A 25 22.73 9.29 -0.08
CA GLY A 25 23.62 8.14 -0.20
C GLY A 25 24.17 7.60 1.13
N ALA A 26 23.80 8.20 2.26
CA ALA A 26 24.29 7.76 3.57
C ALA A 26 23.52 6.54 4.07
N ILE A 27 24.24 5.46 4.39
CA ILE A 27 23.64 4.24 4.97
C ILE A 27 23.47 4.45 6.47
N VAL A 28 22.23 4.59 6.93
CA VAL A 28 21.90 4.75 8.35
C VAL A 28 20.74 3.84 8.72
N PRO A 29 20.88 2.93 9.70
CA PRO A 29 19.89 1.88 10.00
C PRO A 29 18.66 2.42 10.74
N ARG A 30 18.02 3.46 10.19
CA ARG A 30 16.85 4.12 10.78
C ARG A 30 15.62 3.23 10.84
N ILE A 31 15.53 2.25 9.94
CA ILE A 31 14.38 1.33 9.87
C ILE A 31 14.23 0.49 11.16
N ARG A 32 15.31 0.26 11.89
CA ARG A 32 15.30 -0.49 13.18
C ARG A 32 14.36 0.14 14.21
N LYS A 33 14.08 1.44 14.11
CA LYS A 33 13.07 2.10 14.95
C LYS A 33 11.70 1.42 14.90
N VAL A 34 11.36 0.75 13.80
CA VAL A 34 10.08 0.04 13.67
C VAL A 34 10.01 -1.15 14.63
N ALA A 35 11.12 -1.85 14.86
CA ALA A 35 11.17 -2.95 15.81
C ALA A 35 10.75 -2.52 17.23
N ASP A 36 11.14 -1.32 17.67
CA ASP A 36 10.75 -0.75 18.98
C ASP A 36 9.23 -0.51 19.09
N TRP A 37 8.52 -0.52 17.96
CA TRP A 37 7.07 -0.31 17.90
C TRP A 37 6.27 -1.60 17.77
N ALA A 38 6.90 -2.76 17.57
CA ALA A 38 6.21 -4.02 17.34
C ALA A 38 5.22 -4.35 18.47
N GLU A 39 5.67 -4.29 19.71
CA GLU A 39 4.81 -4.54 20.90
C GLU A 39 3.65 -3.53 21.00
N HIS A 40 3.91 -2.25 20.67
CA HIS A 40 2.87 -1.22 20.67
C HIS A 40 1.81 -1.50 19.60
N ILE A 41 2.22 -1.89 18.39
CA ILE A 41 1.34 -2.24 17.27
C ILE A 41 0.47 -3.45 17.66
N ALA A 42 1.07 -4.50 18.22
CA ALA A 42 0.35 -5.67 18.71
C ALA A 42 -0.67 -5.30 19.82
N LYS A 43 -0.29 -4.45 20.76
CA LYS A 43 -1.18 -3.96 21.84
C LYS A 43 -2.36 -3.11 21.32
N LEU A 44 -2.24 -2.49 20.16
CA LEU A 44 -3.36 -1.82 19.49
C LEU A 44 -4.37 -2.82 18.87
N GLY A 45 -4.02 -4.10 18.83
CA GLY A 45 -4.80 -5.15 18.16
C GLY A 45 -4.53 -5.24 16.66
N CYS A 46 -3.45 -4.61 16.17
CA CYS A 46 -3.00 -4.77 14.78
C CYS A 46 -2.14 -6.03 14.66
N ASN A 47 -2.42 -6.84 13.66
CA ASN A 47 -1.71 -8.10 13.38
C ASN A 47 -1.11 -8.13 11.97
N ALA A 48 -1.08 -6.99 11.29
CA ALA A 48 -0.36 -6.79 10.05
C ALA A 48 0.20 -5.36 9.97
N VAL A 49 1.41 -5.24 9.41
CA VAL A 49 2.00 -3.95 9.04
C VAL A 49 2.06 -3.86 7.53
N TYR A 50 1.56 -2.76 6.98
CA TYR A 50 1.79 -2.36 5.61
C TYR A 50 2.85 -1.27 5.57
N PHE A 51 3.96 -1.54 4.90
CA PHE A 51 5.00 -0.56 4.63
C PHE A 51 4.73 0.14 3.29
N SER A 52 4.62 1.47 3.30
CA SER A 52 4.84 2.27 2.09
C SER A 52 6.27 2.06 1.60
N PRO A 53 6.64 2.48 0.37
CA PRO A 53 7.87 2.05 -0.28
C PRO A 53 9.11 2.12 0.62
N ILE A 54 9.90 1.04 0.62
CA ILE A 54 11.12 0.87 1.42
C ILE A 54 12.38 0.78 0.58
N PHE A 55 12.24 0.63 -0.74
CA PHE A 55 13.36 0.37 -1.63
C PHE A 55 14.09 1.64 -2.05
N GLU A 56 15.34 1.48 -2.50
CA GLU A 56 16.23 2.56 -2.90
C GLU A 56 15.52 3.50 -3.88
N SER A 57 15.48 4.79 -3.53
CA SER A 57 14.69 5.80 -4.25
C SER A 57 15.38 7.16 -4.28
N ASP A 58 14.91 8.06 -5.17
CA ASP A 58 15.45 9.41 -5.26
C ASP A 58 14.99 10.29 -4.10
N SER A 59 13.68 10.20 -3.73
CA SER A 59 13.10 11.09 -2.72
C SER A 59 12.03 10.43 -1.86
N HIS A 60 10.84 10.21 -2.39
CA HIS A 60 9.66 9.83 -1.59
C HIS A 60 9.38 8.33 -1.50
N GLY A 61 10.20 7.50 -2.14
CA GLY A 61 10.05 6.05 -2.15
C GLY A 61 9.32 5.51 -3.38
N TYR A 62 8.37 6.26 -3.95
CA TYR A 62 7.67 5.86 -5.18
C TYR A 62 8.52 6.06 -6.44
N ASP A 63 9.61 6.80 -6.36
CA ASP A 63 10.62 7.04 -7.38
C ASP A 63 11.79 6.05 -7.26
N THR A 64 11.47 4.76 -7.34
CA THR A 64 12.40 3.65 -7.10
C THR A 64 13.59 3.66 -8.06
N ARG A 65 14.79 3.47 -7.51
CA ARG A 65 16.05 3.26 -8.24
C ARG A 65 16.43 1.79 -8.39
N ASP A 66 16.16 1.00 -7.35
CA ASP A 66 16.51 -0.41 -7.30
C ASP A 66 15.56 -1.15 -6.34
N PHE A 67 14.80 -2.12 -6.87
CA PHE A 67 13.89 -2.95 -6.10
C PHE A 67 14.58 -4.02 -5.23
N ARG A 68 15.89 -4.23 -5.41
CA ARG A 68 16.65 -5.26 -4.69
C ARG A 68 17.30 -4.73 -3.41
N LYS A 69 17.31 -3.42 -3.22
CA LYS A 69 17.97 -2.77 -2.08
C LYS A 69 16.98 -1.96 -1.26
N VAL A 70 17.04 -2.13 0.03
CA VAL A 70 16.41 -1.21 0.97
C VAL A 70 17.08 0.17 0.83
N ASP A 71 16.30 1.22 0.89
CA ASP A 71 16.78 2.60 0.77
C ASP A 71 17.87 2.88 1.80
N CYS A 72 19.02 3.35 1.34
CA CYS A 72 20.18 3.58 2.18
C CYS A 72 19.89 4.52 3.36
N ARG A 73 18.98 5.46 3.20
CA ARG A 73 18.52 6.36 4.27
C ARG A 73 17.78 5.59 5.39
N LEU A 74 17.27 4.39 5.11
CA LEU A 74 16.60 3.51 6.07
C LEU A 74 17.53 2.45 6.63
N GLY A 75 18.56 2.05 5.87
CA GLY A 75 19.54 1.05 6.27
C GLY A 75 19.90 0.08 5.16
N THR A 76 20.08 -1.18 5.53
CA THR A 76 20.42 -2.28 4.63
C THR A 76 19.31 -3.31 4.59
N ASN A 77 19.37 -4.25 3.61
CA ASN A 77 18.48 -5.41 3.59
C ASN A 77 18.51 -6.20 4.91
N LYS A 78 19.69 -6.34 5.52
CA LYS A 78 19.84 -7.02 6.82
C LYS A 78 19.13 -6.29 7.97
N ASP A 79 19.14 -4.95 7.95
CA ASP A 79 18.43 -4.16 8.95
C ASP A 79 16.93 -4.35 8.83
N PHE A 80 16.40 -4.39 7.59
CA PHE A 80 14.98 -4.60 7.35
C PHE A 80 14.55 -6.06 7.64
N ALA A 81 15.36 -7.05 7.29
CA ALA A 81 15.11 -8.45 7.64
C ALA A 81 14.96 -8.65 9.15
N ALA A 82 15.83 -8.03 9.96
CA ALA A 82 15.72 -8.07 11.43
C ALA A 82 14.44 -7.39 11.94
N VAL A 83 13.96 -6.34 11.27
CA VAL A 83 12.66 -5.72 11.60
C VAL A 83 11.50 -6.66 11.29
N CYS A 84 11.52 -7.34 10.14
CA CYS A 84 10.49 -8.31 9.77
C CYS A 84 10.44 -9.48 10.77
N GLU A 85 11.60 -10.03 11.16
CA GLU A 85 11.71 -11.06 12.18
C GLU A 85 11.05 -10.61 13.49
N THR A 86 11.38 -9.41 13.99
CA THR A 86 10.78 -8.85 15.20
C THR A 86 9.27 -8.67 15.08
N LEU A 87 8.76 -8.25 13.93
CA LEU A 87 7.33 -8.14 13.69
C LEU A 87 6.64 -9.51 13.72
N HIS A 88 7.22 -10.53 13.06
CA HIS A 88 6.70 -11.90 13.07
C HIS A 88 6.72 -12.53 14.46
N GLU A 89 7.76 -12.32 15.25
CA GLU A 89 7.84 -12.75 16.67
C GLU A 89 6.70 -12.15 17.52
N ASN A 90 6.19 -10.97 17.14
CA ASN A 90 5.04 -10.32 17.78
C ASN A 90 3.69 -10.69 17.10
N GLY A 91 3.67 -11.70 16.22
CA GLY A 91 2.47 -12.15 15.53
C GLY A 91 1.95 -11.18 14.47
N ILE A 92 2.81 -10.30 13.94
CA ILE A 92 2.46 -9.26 12.97
C ILE A 92 2.94 -9.65 11.58
N LYS A 93 2.02 -9.75 10.63
CA LYS A 93 2.30 -10.01 9.22
C LYS A 93 2.86 -8.76 8.52
N VAL A 94 3.72 -8.97 7.50
CA VAL A 94 4.40 -7.90 6.77
C VAL A 94 3.93 -7.82 5.33
N VAL A 95 3.42 -6.64 4.93
CA VAL A 95 3.00 -6.33 3.56
C VAL A 95 3.83 -5.18 3.03
N LEU A 96 4.44 -5.33 1.85
CA LEU A 96 5.22 -4.29 1.19
C LEU A 96 4.45 -3.59 0.07
N ASP A 97 4.88 -2.37 -0.24
CA ASP A 97 4.39 -1.62 -1.40
C ASP A 97 5.10 -2.09 -2.67
N GLY A 98 4.33 -2.58 -3.63
CA GLY A 98 4.78 -2.95 -4.97
C GLY A 98 4.52 -1.81 -5.95
N VAL A 99 5.50 -0.94 -6.14
CA VAL A 99 5.45 0.18 -7.09
C VAL A 99 5.85 -0.31 -8.47
N PHE A 100 4.94 -1.00 -9.18
CA PHE A 100 5.27 -1.67 -10.44
C PHE A 100 4.79 -0.95 -11.69
N ASN A 101 3.99 0.11 -11.55
CA ASN A 101 3.56 0.91 -12.69
C ASN A 101 4.70 1.79 -13.26
N HIS A 102 5.56 2.28 -12.38
CA HIS A 102 6.61 3.25 -12.72
C HIS A 102 7.84 3.10 -11.81
N VAL A 103 8.92 3.75 -12.21
CA VAL A 103 10.19 3.84 -11.46
C VAL A 103 10.70 5.27 -11.48
N GLY A 104 11.65 5.60 -10.62
CA GLY A 104 12.35 6.88 -10.66
C GLY A 104 13.27 6.99 -11.87
N ARG A 105 13.63 8.22 -12.25
CA ARG A 105 14.63 8.47 -13.30
C ARG A 105 16.01 7.92 -12.97
N GLY A 106 16.30 7.72 -11.67
CA GLY A 106 17.51 7.07 -11.19
C GLY A 106 17.52 5.54 -11.31
N PHE A 107 16.44 4.91 -11.81
CA PHE A 107 16.37 3.46 -11.99
C PHE A 107 17.47 2.98 -12.95
N TRP A 108 18.21 1.95 -12.55
CA TRP A 108 19.43 1.54 -13.24
C TRP A 108 19.23 1.24 -14.75
N ALA A 109 18.12 0.59 -15.13
CA ALA A 109 17.82 0.31 -16.54
C ALA A 109 17.46 1.57 -17.33
N PHE A 110 16.77 2.54 -16.70
CA PHE A 110 16.46 3.81 -17.34
C PHE A 110 17.72 4.69 -17.50
N ARG A 111 18.64 4.64 -16.55
CA ARG A 111 19.94 5.30 -16.69
C ARG A 111 20.76 4.77 -17.84
N ASP A 112 20.75 3.45 -18.07
CA ASP A 112 21.38 2.86 -19.25
C ASP A 112 20.75 3.38 -20.55
N VAL A 113 19.41 3.55 -20.58
CA VAL A 113 18.72 4.16 -21.72
C VAL A 113 19.13 5.64 -21.90
N GLN A 114 19.23 6.39 -20.81
CA GLN A 114 19.70 7.79 -20.89
C GLN A 114 21.10 7.91 -21.48
N GLU A 115 21.99 6.96 -21.19
CA GLU A 115 23.36 6.95 -21.69
C GLU A 115 23.47 6.41 -23.13
N LYS A 116 22.86 5.25 -23.42
CA LYS A 116 23.05 4.51 -24.67
C LYS A 116 21.96 4.76 -25.70
N LYS A 117 20.87 5.38 -25.31
CA LYS A 117 19.73 5.71 -26.18
C LYS A 117 19.21 4.43 -26.89
N TRP A 118 19.20 4.47 -28.22
CA TRP A 118 18.74 3.36 -29.06
C TRP A 118 19.51 2.06 -28.85
N ASP A 119 20.77 2.13 -28.47
CA ASP A 119 21.62 0.96 -28.27
C ASP A 119 21.46 0.29 -26.91
N SER A 120 20.62 0.87 -26.02
CA SER A 120 20.33 0.25 -24.73
C SER A 120 19.51 -1.03 -24.89
N PRO A 121 19.91 -2.14 -24.24
CA PRO A 121 19.11 -3.37 -24.20
C PRO A 121 17.81 -3.21 -23.39
N TYR A 122 17.67 -2.12 -22.64
CA TYR A 122 16.53 -1.85 -21.75
C TYR A 122 15.53 -0.84 -22.34
N LYS A 123 15.72 -0.36 -23.58
CA LYS A 123 14.80 0.62 -24.19
C LYS A 123 13.35 0.17 -24.22
N ASP A 124 13.12 -1.13 -24.45
CA ASP A 124 11.78 -1.73 -24.54
C ASP A 124 11.16 -2.04 -23.13
N TRP A 125 11.90 -1.76 -22.06
CA TRP A 125 11.39 -1.81 -20.70
C TRP A 125 10.45 -0.65 -20.37
N PHE A 126 10.50 0.38 -21.20
CA PHE A 126 9.74 1.62 -21.06
C PHE A 126 8.99 1.93 -22.36
N HIS A 127 8.05 2.86 -22.29
CA HIS A 127 7.38 3.38 -23.47
C HIS A 127 8.15 4.59 -23.98
N ILE A 128 9.02 4.42 -24.96
CA ILE A 128 9.98 5.43 -25.47
C ILE A 128 9.72 5.75 -26.95
N ALA A 129 9.86 7.02 -27.31
CA ALA A 129 9.89 7.49 -28.69
C ALA A 129 11.17 8.32 -28.93
N PHE A 130 12.04 7.83 -29.80
CA PHE A 130 13.36 8.46 -30.07
C PHE A 130 13.30 9.64 -31.05
N ASP A 131 12.16 9.89 -31.65
CA ASP A 131 11.87 11.06 -32.50
C ASP A 131 11.30 12.24 -31.70
N GLY A 132 11.13 12.08 -30.38
CA GLY A 132 10.66 13.10 -29.45
C GLY A 132 11.72 13.57 -28.46
N ASN A 133 11.27 14.37 -27.49
CA ASN A 133 12.11 14.79 -26.35
C ASN A 133 11.28 14.84 -25.07
N SER A 134 11.93 14.69 -23.94
CA SER A 134 11.33 14.82 -22.62
C SER A 134 11.47 16.23 -22.05
N ASN A 135 10.76 16.52 -20.96
CA ASN A 135 10.93 17.76 -20.19
C ASN A 135 12.32 17.90 -19.55
N TYR A 136 13.09 16.82 -19.50
CA TYR A 136 14.46 16.79 -18.99
C TYR A 136 15.52 16.89 -20.09
N ASN A 137 15.10 17.11 -21.34
CA ASN A 137 15.98 17.19 -22.51
C ASN A 137 16.84 15.93 -22.70
N ASP A 138 16.23 14.75 -22.55
CA ASP A 138 16.92 13.47 -22.68
C ASP A 138 17.30 13.11 -24.13
N GLY A 139 16.76 13.83 -25.14
CA GLY A 139 16.88 13.50 -26.57
C GLY A 139 16.01 12.33 -27.01
N PHE A 140 15.01 11.97 -26.22
CA PHE A 140 13.91 11.06 -26.52
C PHE A 140 12.73 11.39 -25.62
N TRP A 141 11.52 11.04 -26.07
CA TRP A 141 10.31 11.09 -25.26
C TRP A 141 10.06 9.75 -24.58
N TYR A 142 9.45 9.77 -23.40
CA TYR A 142 8.98 8.58 -22.69
C TYR A 142 7.68 8.88 -21.95
N GLU A 143 6.90 7.83 -21.68
CA GLU A 143 5.68 7.94 -20.90
C GLU A 143 6.00 8.02 -19.41
N GLY A 144 5.50 9.06 -18.72
CA GLY A 144 5.47 9.16 -17.26
C GLY A 144 4.09 8.80 -16.71
N TRP A 145 4.03 8.48 -15.41
CA TRP A 145 2.75 8.24 -14.76
C TRP A 145 1.93 9.55 -14.71
N GLU A 146 0.76 9.54 -15.38
CA GLU A 146 -0.19 10.67 -15.42
C GLU A 146 0.47 12.03 -15.75
N GLY A 147 1.51 12.04 -16.57
CA GLY A 147 2.25 13.25 -16.96
C GLY A 147 3.39 13.63 -16.00
N HIS A 148 3.62 12.86 -14.97
CA HIS A 148 4.75 12.99 -14.05
C HIS A 148 6.00 12.32 -14.64
N TYR A 149 6.85 13.11 -15.30
CA TYR A 149 8.04 12.58 -15.99
C TYR A 149 9.15 12.13 -15.04
N GLU A 150 9.12 12.53 -13.76
CA GLU A 150 9.98 11.96 -12.71
C GLU A 150 9.66 10.50 -12.40
N LEU A 151 8.47 10.03 -12.77
CA LEU A 151 7.96 8.67 -12.56
C LEU A 151 7.82 7.97 -13.91
N VAL A 152 8.88 7.30 -14.34
CA VAL A 152 9.02 6.67 -15.66
C VAL A 152 8.19 5.40 -15.72
N LYS A 153 7.22 5.33 -16.62
CA LYS A 153 6.31 4.18 -16.73
C LYS A 153 7.02 2.95 -17.27
N LEU A 154 6.82 1.81 -16.59
CA LEU A 154 7.32 0.50 -17.02
C LEU A 154 6.40 -0.13 -18.07
N ASN A 155 7.00 -0.82 -19.04
CA ASN A 155 6.28 -1.62 -20.01
C ASN A 155 6.00 -3.03 -19.44
N LEU A 156 4.87 -3.18 -18.74
CA LEU A 156 4.46 -4.45 -18.13
C LEU A 156 4.03 -5.53 -19.14
N LYS A 157 4.04 -5.22 -20.45
CA LYS A 157 3.88 -6.22 -21.52
C LYS A 157 5.23 -6.84 -21.94
N ASN A 158 6.35 -6.25 -21.52
CA ASN A 158 7.66 -6.80 -21.77
C ASN A 158 7.97 -7.94 -20.78
N PRO A 159 8.18 -9.19 -21.26
CA PRO A 159 8.42 -10.32 -20.38
C PRO A 159 9.66 -10.16 -19.47
N ALA A 160 10.70 -9.45 -19.93
CA ALA A 160 11.90 -9.23 -19.13
C ALA A 160 11.63 -8.28 -17.95
N VAL A 161 10.74 -7.28 -18.10
CA VAL A 161 10.28 -6.43 -17.01
C VAL A 161 9.49 -7.24 -16.00
N VAL A 162 8.54 -8.06 -16.46
CA VAL A 162 7.73 -8.92 -15.60
C VAL A 162 8.60 -9.90 -14.83
N GLN A 163 9.56 -10.54 -15.51
CA GLN A 163 10.50 -11.47 -14.86
C GLN A 163 11.37 -10.76 -13.81
N HIS A 164 11.88 -9.56 -14.12
CA HIS A 164 12.65 -8.77 -13.15
C HIS A 164 11.83 -8.46 -11.88
N ILE A 165 10.57 -8.09 -12.03
CA ILE A 165 9.65 -7.84 -10.90
C ILE A 165 9.47 -9.12 -10.07
N PHE A 166 9.20 -10.26 -10.72
CA PHE A 166 9.01 -11.55 -10.03
C PHE A 166 10.29 -12.00 -9.29
N ASP A 167 11.45 -11.79 -9.87
CA ASP A 167 12.73 -12.07 -9.21
C ASP A 167 12.94 -11.18 -7.98
N CYS A 168 12.53 -9.91 -8.04
CA CYS A 168 12.57 -9.03 -6.88
C CYS A 168 11.59 -9.49 -5.79
N ILE A 169 10.36 -9.88 -6.14
CA ILE A 169 9.39 -10.39 -5.17
C ILE A 169 9.91 -11.68 -4.51
N ARG A 170 10.52 -12.59 -5.29
CA ARG A 170 11.13 -13.80 -4.74
C ARG A 170 12.22 -13.45 -3.73
N LEU A 171 13.11 -12.52 -4.07
CA LEU A 171 14.14 -12.01 -3.16
C LEU A 171 13.51 -11.46 -1.86
N TRP A 172 12.43 -10.70 -1.95
CA TRP A 172 11.76 -10.13 -0.78
C TRP A 172 11.14 -11.21 0.13
N VAL A 173 10.61 -12.27 -0.49
CA VAL A 173 10.10 -13.43 0.26
C VAL A 173 11.24 -14.19 0.92
N GLU A 174 12.36 -14.41 0.21
CA GLU A 174 13.51 -15.15 0.72
C GLU A 174 14.29 -14.40 1.80
N GLU A 175 14.49 -13.07 1.62
CA GLU A 175 15.30 -12.27 2.55
C GLU A 175 14.49 -11.68 3.73
N PHE A 176 13.22 -11.33 3.49
CA PHE A 176 12.41 -10.59 4.47
C PHE A 176 11.20 -11.37 4.97
N ASP A 177 10.93 -12.55 4.40
CA ASP A 177 9.77 -13.39 4.74
C ASP A 177 8.42 -12.65 4.65
N ILE A 178 8.23 -11.76 3.67
CA ILE A 178 7.03 -10.96 3.54
C ILE A 178 5.78 -11.80 3.29
N ASP A 179 4.63 -11.32 3.77
CA ASP A 179 3.34 -12.03 3.73
C ASP A 179 2.39 -11.51 2.64
N GLY A 180 2.77 -10.44 1.94
CA GLY A 180 1.93 -9.89 0.89
C GLY A 180 2.44 -8.60 0.28
N LEU A 181 1.70 -8.12 -0.72
CA LEU A 181 1.97 -6.87 -1.43
C LEU A 181 0.71 -6.00 -1.50
N ARG A 182 0.92 -4.70 -1.36
CA ARG A 182 -0.01 -3.68 -1.83
C ARG A 182 0.50 -3.16 -3.16
N LEU A 183 -0.32 -3.17 -4.18
CA LEU A 183 0.04 -2.66 -5.50
C LEU A 183 -0.33 -1.18 -5.60
N ASP A 184 0.69 -0.35 -5.75
CA ASP A 184 0.55 1.07 -6.00
C ASP A 184 -0.18 1.31 -7.33
N VAL A 185 -1.08 2.29 -7.36
CA VAL A 185 -1.88 2.68 -8.52
C VAL A 185 -2.39 1.50 -9.36
N ALA A 186 -2.95 0.48 -8.69
CA ALA A 186 -3.35 -0.77 -9.33
C ALA A 186 -4.34 -0.58 -10.49
N TYR A 187 -5.08 0.52 -10.50
CA TYR A 187 -5.97 0.91 -11.62
C TYR A 187 -5.20 1.24 -12.92
N CYS A 188 -3.91 1.57 -12.83
CA CYS A 188 -3.03 1.82 -13.98
C CYS A 188 -2.32 0.55 -14.49
N LEU A 189 -2.32 -0.55 -13.72
CA LEU A 189 -1.61 -1.77 -14.08
C LEU A 189 -2.35 -2.55 -15.16
N ASP A 190 -1.57 -3.16 -16.05
CA ASP A 190 -2.10 -4.09 -17.04
C ASP A 190 -2.77 -5.29 -16.33
N LYS A 191 -3.99 -5.65 -16.75
CA LYS A 191 -4.75 -6.74 -16.12
C LYS A 191 -4.12 -8.10 -16.33
N ASP A 192 -3.43 -8.30 -17.45
CA ASP A 192 -2.72 -9.56 -17.70
C ASP A 192 -1.49 -9.66 -16.81
N PHE A 193 -0.80 -8.55 -16.54
CA PHE A 193 0.25 -8.50 -15.54
C PHE A 193 -0.30 -8.86 -14.14
N ILE A 194 -1.45 -8.33 -13.74
CA ILE A 194 -2.07 -8.66 -12.44
C ILE A 194 -2.37 -10.17 -12.35
N ARG A 195 -2.88 -10.79 -13.42
CA ARG A 195 -3.13 -12.25 -13.46
C ARG A 195 -1.84 -13.06 -13.36
N GLN A 196 -0.80 -12.65 -14.09
CA GLN A 196 0.51 -13.29 -14.03
C GLN A 196 1.11 -13.17 -12.63
N LEU A 197 1.04 -11.97 -12.02
CA LEU A 197 1.51 -11.73 -10.66
C LEU A 197 0.73 -12.59 -9.65
N ARG A 198 -0.59 -12.69 -9.79
CA ARG A 198 -1.41 -13.55 -8.93
C ARG A 198 -0.97 -15.02 -9.03
N SER A 199 -0.85 -15.55 -10.24
CA SER A 199 -0.40 -16.93 -10.48
C SER A 199 1.00 -17.16 -9.93
N PHE A 200 1.91 -16.20 -10.11
CA PHE A 200 3.25 -16.25 -9.53
C PHE A 200 3.21 -16.31 -7.99
N CYS A 201 2.44 -15.43 -7.35
CA CYS A 201 2.32 -15.40 -5.89
C CYS A 201 1.68 -16.68 -5.33
N ASP A 202 0.69 -17.25 -6.01
CA ASP A 202 0.09 -18.54 -5.64
C ASP A 202 1.12 -19.68 -5.72
N SER A 203 2.10 -19.61 -6.64
CA SER A 203 3.18 -20.59 -6.79
C SER A 203 4.25 -20.53 -5.69
N LEU A 204 4.25 -19.49 -4.85
CA LEU A 204 5.19 -19.36 -3.72
C LEU A 204 4.95 -20.37 -2.60
N GLY A 205 3.84 -21.15 -2.66
CA GLY A 205 3.52 -22.20 -1.69
C GLY A 205 3.14 -21.69 -0.30
N ARG A 206 2.70 -20.43 -0.21
CA ARG A 206 2.30 -19.77 1.04
C ARG A 206 1.04 -18.93 0.84
N ASP A 207 0.34 -18.61 1.94
CA ASP A 207 -0.84 -17.75 1.91
C ASP A 207 -0.40 -16.27 1.75
N PHE A 208 -0.17 -15.86 0.50
CA PHE A 208 0.42 -14.56 0.13
C PHE A 208 -0.66 -13.57 -0.30
N PHE A 209 -0.79 -12.46 0.42
CA PHE A 209 -1.85 -11.48 0.21
C PHE A 209 -1.52 -10.46 -0.88
N LEU A 210 -2.48 -10.21 -1.79
CA LEU A 210 -2.40 -9.15 -2.79
C LEU A 210 -3.55 -8.18 -2.62
N VAL A 211 -3.25 -6.91 -2.35
CA VAL A 211 -4.22 -5.81 -2.30
C VAL A 211 -3.81 -4.70 -3.26
N GLY A 212 -4.75 -4.18 -4.04
CA GLY A 212 -4.50 -3.09 -4.98
C GLY A 212 -5.03 -1.76 -4.48
N GLU A 213 -4.30 -0.69 -4.78
CA GLU A 213 -4.86 0.65 -4.62
C GLU A 213 -5.78 0.96 -5.80
N LEU A 214 -7.07 1.09 -5.51
CA LEU A 214 -8.08 1.54 -6.46
C LEU A 214 -8.77 2.78 -5.92
N LEU A 215 -8.57 3.92 -6.56
CA LEU A 215 -9.14 5.20 -6.14
C LEU A 215 -10.62 5.30 -6.49
N HIS A 216 -11.03 4.68 -7.60
CA HIS A 216 -12.37 4.75 -8.17
C HIS A 216 -12.60 3.59 -9.16
N GLY A 217 -13.81 3.50 -9.71
CA GLY A 217 -14.17 2.50 -10.72
C GLY A 217 -14.84 1.26 -10.13
N ASP A 218 -14.99 0.24 -10.97
CA ASP A 218 -15.59 -1.03 -10.58
C ASP A 218 -14.54 -2.00 -10.06
N TYR A 219 -14.56 -2.24 -8.76
CA TYR A 219 -13.61 -3.12 -8.09
C TYR A 219 -13.71 -4.60 -8.56
N ASN A 220 -14.86 -5.00 -9.16
CA ASN A 220 -15.00 -6.34 -9.71
C ASN A 220 -14.02 -6.66 -10.83
N GLN A 221 -13.51 -5.63 -11.51
CA GLN A 221 -12.51 -5.79 -12.57
C GLN A 221 -11.12 -6.16 -12.05
N PHE A 222 -10.86 -5.96 -10.76
CA PHE A 222 -9.54 -6.12 -10.15
C PHE A 222 -9.52 -7.13 -9.00
N VAL A 223 -10.66 -7.41 -8.37
CA VAL A 223 -10.75 -8.33 -7.22
C VAL A 223 -11.51 -9.59 -7.63
N GLY A 224 -10.87 -10.74 -7.50
CA GLY A 224 -11.45 -12.05 -7.86
C GLY A 224 -10.44 -13.18 -7.79
N ASP A 225 -10.88 -14.40 -8.15
CA ASP A 225 -10.12 -15.63 -7.94
C ASP A 225 -8.75 -15.66 -8.67
N GLN A 226 -8.65 -15.02 -9.84
CA GLN A 226 -7.42 -14.93 -10.63
C GLN A 226 -6.83 -13.51 -10.65
N MET A 227 -7.33 -12.64 -9.81
CA MET A 227 -6.93 -11.24 -9.70
C MET A 227 -6.47 -10.96 -8.26
N LEU A 228 -6.58 -9.72 -7.83
CA LEU A 228 -6.24 -9.32 -6.46
C LEU A 228 -7.20 -9.96 -5.45
N HIS A 229 -6.73 -10.22 -4.24
CA HIS A 229 -7.55 -10.70 -3.13
C HIS A 229 -8.45 -9.60 -2.57
N SER A 230 -7.98 -8.34 -2.66
CA SER A 230 -8.66 -7.18 -2.09
C SER A 230 -8.23 -5.90 -2.81
N CYS A 231 -8.95 -4.82 -2.56
CA CYS A 231 -8.51 -3.47 -2.93
C CYS A 231 -8.90 -2.45 -1.85
N THR A 232 -8.29 -1.28 -1.92
CA THR A 232 -8.62 -0.14 -1.06
C THR A 232 -10.03 0.36 -1.30
N ASN A 233 -10.81 0.54 -0.22
CA ASN A 233 -12.21 0.96 -0.29
C ASN A 233 -12.34 2.49 -0.10
N TYR A 234 -12.01 3.25 -1.14
CA TYR A 234 -12.14 4.71 -1.13
C TYR A 234 -13.61 5.18 -1.03
N GLU A 235 -14.57 4.37 -1.50
CA GLU A 235 -15.99 4.70 -1.35
C GLU A 235 -16.40 4.66 0.13
N CYS A 236 -16.02 3.62 0.88
CA CYS A 236 -16.25 3.55 2.31
C CYS A 236 -15.51 4.69 3.05
N TYR A 237 -14.25 4.95 2.70
CA TYR A 237 -13.47 6.07 3.24
C TYR A 237 -14.21 7.40 3.07
N LYS A 238 -14.70 7.70 1.86
CA LYS A 238 -15.48 8.91 1.59
C LYS A 238 -16.76 8.95 2.44
N GLY A 239 -17.52 7.86 2.47
CA GLY A 239 -18.75 7.75 3.27
C GLY A 239 -18.51 7.99 4.76
N LEU A 240 -17.41 7.45 5.31
CA LEU A 240 -17.03 7.61 6.72
C LEU A 240 -16.75 9.07 7.06
N TYR A 241 -15.82 9.72 6.37
CA TYR A 241 -15.44 11.08 6.73
C TYR A 241 -16.54 12.09 6.44
N SER A 242 -17.29 11.92 5.35
CA SER A 242 -18.40 12.81 5.00
C SER A 242 -19.51 12.73 6.04
N SER A 243 -19.94 11.51 6.38
CA SER A 243 -20.97 11.29 7.39
C SER A 243 -20.61 11.86 8.75
N MET A 244 -19.35 11.67 9.18
CA MET A 244 -18.89 12.15 10.48
C MET A 244 -18.74 13.68 10.52
N ASN A 245 -18.38 14.31 9.41
CA ASN A 245 -18.24 15.77 9.33
C ASN A 245 -19.58 16.51 9.21
N SER A 246 -20.54 15.91 8.51
CA SER A 246 -21.88 16.46 8.32
C SER A 246 -22.87 16.08 9.42
N LEU A 247 -22.49 15.09 10.29
CA LEU A 247 -23.38 14.42 11.24
C LEU A 247 -24.59 13.75 10.57
N ASN A 248 -24.44 13.41 9.29
CA ASN A 248 -25.43 12.70 8.50
C ASN A 248 -24.90 11.30 8.12
N LEU A 249 -25.39 10.27 8.80
CA LEU A 249 -24.95 8.89 8.61
C LEU A 249 -25.52 8.21 7.35
N PHE A 250 -26.36 8.92 6.59
CA PHE A 250 -26.97 8.36 5.38
C PHE A 250 -25.92 7.94 4.35
N GLU A 251 -24.88 8.73 4.14
CA GLU A 251 -23.86 8.43 3.12
C GLU A 251 -23.11 7.12 3.41
N ILE A 252 -22.63 6.91 4.65
CA ILE A 252 -21.95 5.66 4.99
C ILE A 252 -22.90 4.46 4.97
N THR A 253 -24.14 4.64 5.44
CA THR A 253 -25.15 3.59 5.39
C THR A 253 -25.45 3.21 3.94
N HIS A 254 -25.62 4.18 3.05
CA HIS A 254 -25.86 3.96 1.64
C HIS A 254 -24.67 3.24 0.97
N SER A 255 -23.43 3.70 1.22
CA SER A 255 -22.21 3.04 0.71
C SER A 255 -22.13 1.57 1.12
N LEU A 256 -22.36 1.27 2.40
CA LEU A 256 -22.29 -0.10 2.89
C LEU A 256 -23.41 -0.99 2.32
N LEU A 257 -24.63 -0.49 2.22
CA LEU A 257 -25.75 -1.22 1.62
C LEU A 257 -25.51 -1.47 0.13
N ARG A 258 -25.00 -0.47 -0.59
CA ARG A 258 -24.66 -0.58 -2.00
C ARG A 258 -23.56 -1.61 -2.24
N GLN A 259 -22.55 -1.66 -1.38
CA GLN A 259 -21.41 -2.56 -1.53
C GLN A 259 -21.71 -3.98 -1.06
N PHE A 260 -22.35 -4.15 0.09
CA PHE A 260 -22.46 -5.42 0.82
C PHE A 260 -23.88 -5.77 1.30
N GLY A 261 -24.89 -4.99 0.92
CA GLY A 261 -26.27 -5.18 1.35
C GLY A 261 -26.90 -6.49 0.89
N PRO A 262 -28.12 -6.81 1.34
CA PRO A 262 -28.81 -8.06 1.00
C PRO A 262 -29.41 -8.05 -0.41
N GLU A 263 -29.53 -6.89 -1.04
CA GLU A 263 -30.24 -6.68 -2.31
C GLU A 263 -29.49 -7.26 -3.51
N ASN A 264 -30.20 -7.65 -4.55
CA ASN A 264 -29.61 -8.26 -5.75
C ASN A 264 -28.70 -7.31 -6.56
N TRP A 265 -28.86 -5.99 -6.39
CA TRP A 265 -28.03 -4.97 -7.03
C TRP A 265 -26.74 -4.65 -6.27
N THR A 266 -26.45 -5.35 -5.16
CA THR A 266 -25.23 -5.18 -4.37
C THR A 266 -23.99 -5.48 -5.19
N LEU A 267 -23.02 -4.55 -5.19
CA LEU A 267 -21.89 -4.59 -6.11
C LEU A 267 -20.79 -5.58 -5.74
N TYR A 268 -20.47 -5.71 -4.44
CA TYR A 268 -19.25 -6.39 -3.99
C TYR A 268 -19.55 -7.51 -2.97
N ARG A 269 -20.72 -8.13 -3.06
CA ARG A 269 -21.11 -9.25 -2.19
C ARG A 269 -20.07 -10.38 -2.30
N GLY A 270 -19.60 -10.87 -1.15
CA GLY A 270 -18.61 -11.94 -1.06
C GLY A 270 -17.17 -11.49 -1.29
N LYS A 271 -16.92 -10.21 -1.56
CA LYS A 271 -15.57 -9.66 -1.65
C LYS A 271 -15.14 -9.05 -0.32
N HIS A 272 -13.86 -9.11 -0.05
CA HIS A 272 -13.21 -8.44 1.07
C HIS A 272 -12.49 -7.20 0.54
N LEU A 273 -12.83 -6.04 1.07
CA LEU A 273 -12.19 -4.77 0.71
C LEU A 273 -11.42 -4.23 1.92
N LEU A 274 -10.33 -3.51 1.65
CA LEU A 274 -9.53 -2.89 2.69
C LEU A 274 -10.10 -1.51 3.03
N ASP A 275 -10.81 -1.41 4.16
CA ASP A 275 -11.31 -0.14 4.67
C ASP A 275 -10.24 0.62 5.45
N PHE A 276 -10.28 1.94 5.35
CA PHE A 276 -9.35 2.81 6.05
C PHE A 276 -9.99 4.15 6.39
N VAL A 277 -9.39 4.89 7.32
CA VAL A 277 -9.83 6.25 7.70
C VAL A 277 -8.78 7.32 7.41
N THR A 278 -7.55 6.90 7.14
CA THR A 278 -6.45 7.77 6.72
C THR A 278 -5.50 6.99 5.80
N THR A 279 -4.81 7.69 4.91
CA THR A 279 -3.81 7.12 4.00
C THR A 279 -2.56 7.99 4.01
N THR A 280 -1.46 7.50 3.40
CA THR A 280 -0.24 8.30 3.16
C THR A 280 -0.51 9.51 2.26
N MET A 281 -1.54 9.45 1.43
CA MET A 281 -1.99 10.56 0.58
C MET A 281 -2.79 11.61 1.34
N SER A 282 -3.19 11.32 2.59
CA SER A 282 -3.87 12.27 3.46
C SER A 282 -2.87 12.97 4.38
N PRO A 283 -2.97 14.29 4.61
CA PRO A 283 -2.19 14.97 5.64
C PRO A 283 -2.39 14.32 7.02
N ALA A 284 -1.39 14.43 7.89
CA ALA A 284 -1.37 13.83 9.24
C ALA A 284 -2.58 14.16 10.13
N SER A 285 -3.26 15.27 9.86
CA SER A 285 -4.65 15.51 10.31
C SER A 285 -5.53 15.29 9.11
N PRO A 286 -6.42 14.27 9.11
CA PRO A 286 -7.26 14.07 7.94
C PRO A 286 -8.02 15.37 7.69
N PRO A 287 -7.82 16.04 6.53
CA PRO A 287 -8.56 17.27 6.22
C PRO A 287 -10.06 17.00 6.14
N SER A 288 -10.40 15.73 6.07
CA SER A 288 -11.74 15.19 6.11
C SER A 288 -12.40 15.25 7.48
N CYS A 289 -11.64 15.27 8.59
CA CYS A 289 -12.21 15.35 9.94
C CYS A 289 -12.08 16.77 10.50
N LYS A 290 -13.20 17.46 10.67
CA LYS A 290 -13.24 18.86 11.16
C LYS A 290 -12.83 19.00 12.63
N THR A 291 -12.96 17.94 13.41
CA THR A 291 -12.64 17.93 14.85
C THR A 291 -11.99 16.61 15.26
N PRO A 292 -11.21 16.59 16.38
CA PRO A 292 -10.66 15.35 16.90
C PRO A 292 -11.71 14.30 17.29
N SER A 293 -12.88 14.73 17.74
CA SER A 293 -14.01 13.84 18.04
C SER A 293 -14.55 13.16 16.80
N THR A 294 -14.68 13.88 15.70
CA THR A 294 -15.13 13.36 14.40
C THR A 294 -14.15 12.30 13.88
N CYS A 295 -12.85 12.56 13.98
CA CYS A 295 -11.82 11.61 13.59
C CYS A 295 -11.90 10.30 14.41
N ARG A 296 -12.06 10.40 15.75
CA ARG A 296 -12.22 9.22 16.63
C ARG A 296 -13.47 8.41 16.28
N SER A 297 -14.57 9.07 15.96
CA SER A 297 -15.82 8.41 15.57
C SER A 297 -15.69 7.67 14.25
N SER A 298 -15.02 8.27 13.26
CA SER A 298 -14.73 7.63 11.97
C SER A 298 -13.86 6.37 12.15
N MET A 299 -12.81 6.42 12.96
CA MET A 299 -11.97 5.26 13.26
C MET A 299 -12.76 4.13 13.92
N ARG A 300 -13.63 4.45 14.88
CA ARG A 300 -14.49 3.45 15.53
C ARG A 300 -15.49 2.83 14.57
N CYS A 301 -16.08 3.60 13.68
CA CYS A 301 -17.02 3.14 12.68
C CYS A 301 -16.33 2.18 11.68
N SER A 302 -15.15 2.57 11.18
CA SER A 302 -14.36 1.73 10.29
C SER A 302 -14.02 0.37 10.92
N SER A 303 -13.59 0.36 12.20
CA SER A 303 -13.28 -0.88 12.92
C SER A 303 -14.50 -1.76 13.19
N ALA A 304 -15.73 -1.21 13.14
CA ALA A 304 -16.98 -1.94 13.37
C ALA A 304 -17.58 -2.53 12.09
N CYS A 305 -17.15 -2.10 10.91
CA CYS A 305 -17.65 -2.61 9.64
C CYS A 305 -17.18 -4.06 9.42
N ARG A 306 -18.11 -5.02 9.40
CA ARG A 306 -17.83 -6.47 9.32
C ARG A 306 -17.23 -6.92 7.97
N ALA A 307 -17.43 -6.16 6.92
CA ALA A 307 -17.01 -6.55 5.56
C ALA A 307 -15.54 -6.23 5.26
N SER A 308 -14.87 -5.46 6.12
CA SER A 308 -13.55 -4.92 5.86
C SER A 308 -12.89 -4.45 7.14
N ARG A 309 -11.58 -4.57 7.24
CA ARG A 309 -10.85 -4.25 8.46
C ARG A 309 -10.00 -2.99 8.30
N ALA A 310 -9.89 -2.24 9.38
CA ALA A 310 -9.45 -0.87 9.38
C ALA A 310 -7.94 -0.71 9.22
N TYR A 311 -7.58 0.31 8.48
CA TYR A 311 -6.24 0.82 8.32
C TYR A 311 -5.97 1.89 9.37
N ILE A 312 -4.97 1.70 10.22
CA ILE A 312 -4.47 2.72 11.13
C ILE A 312 -3.13 3.21 10.60
N THR A 313 -3.05 4.47 10.24
CA THR A 313 -1.80 5.07 9.74
C THR A 313 -1.03 5.74 10.88
N ALA A 314 0.24 5.44 11.02
CA ALA A 314 1.15 6.23 11.83
C ALA A 314 1.45 7.54 11.11
N ALA A 315 0.79 8.62 11.53
CA ALA A 315 1.04 9.95 11.02
C ALA A 315 2.34 10.51 11.59
N ASN A 316 3.20 11.05 10.73
CA ASN A 316 4.41 11.74 11.14
C ASN A 316 4.05 12.93 12.05
N GLY A 317 4.63 13.00 13.24
CA GLY A 317 4.54 14.18 14.11
C GLY A 317 3.32 14.25 15.02
N ALA A 318 2.60 13.15 15.29
CA ALA A 318 1.56 13.17 16.32
C ALA A 318 2.18 13.53 17.68
N PRO A 319 1.65 14.56 18.40
CA PRO A 319 2.08 14.84 19.76
C PRO A 319 1.81 13.60 20.62
N ARG A 320 2.73 13.30 21.54
CA ARG A 320 2.74 12.16 22.46
C ARG A 320 1.34 11.64 22.76
N ALA A 321 1.02 10.45 22.28
CA ALA A 321 -0.25 9.81 22.51
C ALA A 321 -0.41 9.55 24.02
N LYS A 322 -1.20 10.36 24.69
CA LYS A 322 -1.75 9.98 25.99
C LYS A 322 -2.64 8.76 25.74
N SER A 323 -2.31 7.69 26.43
CA SER A 323 -2.87 6.35 26.36
C SER A 323 -4.31 6.29 25.80
N ILE A 324 -4.47 5.67 24.65
CA ILE A 324 -5.77 5.20 24.18
C ILE A 324 -6.07 3.88 24.94
N ARG A 325 -6.51 4.02 26.21
CA ARG A 325 -7.24 2.96 26.88
C ARG A 325 -8.66 2.97 26.33
N ALA A 326 -9.02 2.04 25.51
CA ALA A 326 -10.37 1.51 25.33
C ALA A 326 -10.68 1.10 23.88
N THR A 327 -10.50 -0.12 23.53
CA THR A 327 -11.26 -0.69 22.42
C THR A 327 -11.73 -2.12 22.63
N THR A 328 -11.23 -2.82 23.63
CA THR A 328 -11.65 -4.21 23.91
C THR A 328 -13.06 -4.34 24.52
N ARG A 329 -13.67 -3.27 25.04
CA ARG A 329 -15.02 -3.32 25.63
C ARG A 329 -16.17 -3.12 24.67
N CYS A 330 -15.94 -2.57 23.47
CA CYS A 330 -17.03 -2.26 22.53
C CYS A 330 -17.44 -3.50 21.70
N ALA A 331 -16.52 -4.37 21.35
CA ALA A 331 -16.82 -5.59 20.59
C ALA A 331 -17.71 -6.57 21.36
N ARG A 332 -17.58 -6.65 22.70
CA ARG A 332 -18.42 -7.55 23.54
C ARG A 332 -19.86 -7.05 23.77
N ARG A 333 -20.16 -5.77 23.59
CA ARG A 333 -21.52 -5.24 23.82
C ARG A 333 -22.44 -5.30 22.59
N LEU A 334 -21.90 -5.48 21.39
CA LEU A 334 -22.69 -5.58 20.17
C LEU A 334 -23.16 -7.01 19.85
N THR A 335 -22.52 -8.03 20.44
CA THR A 335 -22.92 -9.43 20.26
C THR A 335 -23.99 -9.89 21.26
N SER A 336 -24.33 -9.12 22.29
CA SER A 336 -25.32 -9.47 23.32
C SER A 336 -26.71 -8.83 23.13
N ARG A 337 -26.97 -8.16 22.01
CA ARG A 337 -28.27 -7.53 21.69
C ARG A 337 -28.93 -8.02 20.41
N SER A 338 -28.59 -9.19 19.90
CA SER A 338 -29.34 -9.85 18.84
C SER A 338 -30.17 -11.02 19.39
N GLY A 339 -30.97 -10.74 20.39
CA GLY A 339 -32.02 -11.60 20.85
C GLY A 339 -33.33 -10.79 20.83
N THR A 340 -34.25 -11.25 19.99
CA THR A 340 -35.67 -10.89 19.95
C THR A 340 -36.02 -9.49 19.43
N ILE A 341 -36.29 -9.35 18.16
CA ILE A 341 -37.61 -9.11 17.56
C ILE A 341 -37.52 -9.52 16.10
#